data_a344959d6687b664731676bc06e7be17
#
_entry.id   a344959d6687b664731676bc06e7be17
#
_cell.length_a   1.000
_cell.length_b   1.000
_cell.length_c   1.000
_cell.angle_alpha   90.00
_cell.angle_beta   90.00
_cell.angle_gamma   90.00
#
_symmetry.space_group_name_H-M   'P 1'
#
loop_
_entity.id
_entity.type
_entity.pdbx_description
1 polymer ?
#
loop_
_entity_poly.entity_id
_entity_poly.type
_entity_poly.pdbx_seq_one_letter_code
_entity_poly.pdbx_strand_id
1 'polypeptide(L)'
;MKAELCVQTVDNAMASYPALHGAIIHSDRGAQYTSDLYRRAITRYGIRQSMNRAGGRCHDNARCESMWARMKTESLYDRYDPEQLTVEQLKSLVWRYFMIYWNNRRICSANGGLPPMVERNRFYAAQTMAA
;
A
#
# COMPACT_ATOMS: atom_id res chain seq x y z
N MET A 1 5.41 -11.10 11.54
CA MET A 1 4.11 -10.37 11.42
C MET A 1 3.00 -11.40 11.50
N LYS A 2 1.90 -11.12 12.21
CA LYS A 2 0.78 -12.06 12.34
C LYS A 2 -0.18 -11.95 11.15
N ALA A 3 -0.76 -13.05 10.70
CA ALA A 3 -1.70 -13.07 9.57
C ALA A 3 -2.95 -12.22 9.81
N GLU A 4 -3.41 -12.15 11.07
CA GLU A 4 -4.56 -11.34 11.48
C GLU A 4 -4.40 -9.86 11.16
N LEU A 5 -3.18 -9.32 11.30
CA LEU A 5 -2.91 -7.93 10.94
C LEU A 5 -3.08 -7.68 9.43
N CYS A 6 -2.64 -8.64 8.61
CA CYS A 6 -2.82 -8.56 7.16
C CYS A 6 -4.29 -8.66 6.75
N VAL A 7 -5.06 -9.53 7.42
CA VAL A 7 -6.52 -9.64 7.22
C VAL A 7 -7.20 -8.34 7.60
N GLN A 8 -6.93 -7.79 8.77
CA GLN A 8 -7.50 -6.51 9.20
C GLN A 8 -7.18 -5.37 8.23
N THR A 9 -5.97 -5.36 7.66
CA THR A 9 -5.60 -4.36 6.65
C THR A 9 -6.47 -4.49 5.39
N VAL A 10 -6.74 -5.71 4.93
CA VAL A 10 -7.63 -5.96 3.79
C VAL A 10 -9.08 -5.56 4.13
N ASP A 11 -9.57 -5.94 5.31
CA ASP A 11 -10.92 -5.58 5.78
C ASP A 11 -11.11 -4.05 5.81
N ASN A 12 -10.14 -3.32 6.36
CA ASN A 12 -10.15 -1.85 6.38
C ASN A 12 -10.11 -1.23 4.97
N ALA A 13 -9.31 -1.81 4.07
CA ALA A 13 -9.24 -1.35 2.69
C ALA A 13 -10.57 -1.55 1.96
N MET A 14 -11.21 -2.70 2.13
CA MET A 14 -12.51 -2.99 1.52
C MET A 14 -13.64 -2.15 2.11
N ALA A 15 -13.62 -1.88 3.40
CA ALA A 15 -14.58 -0.97 4.05
C ALA A 15 -14.47 0.46 3.51
N SER A 16 -13.24 0.92 3.24
CA SER A 16 -12.98 2.27 2.71
C SER A 16 -13.19 2.38 1.20
N TYR A 17 -12.97 1.28 0.48
CA TYR A 17 -12.97 1.25 -0.99
C TYR A 17 -13.63 -0.04 -1.53
N PRO A 18 -14.97 -0.13 -1.50
CA PRO A 18 -15.67 -1.34 -1.99
C PRO A 18 -15.37 -1.69 -3.46
N ALA A 19 -14.98 -0.70 -4.28
CA ALA A 19 -14.57 -0.89 -5.67
C ALA A 19 -13.29 -1.72 -5.85
N LEU A 20 -12.60 -2.09 -4.76
CA LEU A 20 -11.47 -3.03 -4.81
C LEU A 20 -11.89 -4.49 -5.05
N HIS A 21 -13.18 -4.80 -5.09
CA HIS A 21 -13.65 -6.12 -5.51
C HIS A 21 -13.06 -6.48 -6.89
N GLY A 22 -12.47 -7.67 -7.01
CA GLY A 22 -11.79 -8.12 -8.23
C GLY A 22 -10.37 -7.57 -8.44
N ALA A 23 -9.87 -6.70 -7.56
CA ALA A 23 -8.52 -6.17 -7.64
C ALA A 23 -7.46 -7.26 -7.49
N ILE A 24 -6.22 -6.92 -7.86
CA ILE A 24 -5.05 -7.78 -7.64
C ILE A 24 -4.29 -7.23 -6.44
N ILE A 25 -4.05 -8.08 -5.43
CA ILE A 25 -3.11 -7.80 -4.35
C ILE A 25 -1.81 -8.53 -4.60
N HIS A 26 -0.70 -7.80 -4.63
CA HIS A 26 0.63 -8.39 -4.78
C HIS A 26 1.37 -8.37 -3.45
N SER A 27 2.03 -9.48 -3.11
CA SER A 27 2.85 -9.61 -1.90
C SER A 27 4.08 -10.50 -2.16
N ASP A 28 5.02 -10.46 -1.23
CA ASP A 28 6.02 -11.52 -1.12
C ASP A 28 5.38 -12.85 -0.65
N ARG A 29 6.22 -13.87 -0.44
CA ARG A 29 5.78 -15.19 0.06
C ARG A 29 5.90 -15.32 1.58
N GLY A 30 5.81 -14.22 2.32
CA GLY A 30 5.78 -14.25 3.77
C GLY A 30 4.67 -15.17 4.31
N ALA A 31 4.93 -15.86 5.43
CA ALA A 31 4.00 -16.83 6.02
C ALA A 31 2.61 -16.23 6.30
N GLN A 32 2.53 -14.93 6.61
CA GLN A 32 1.28 -14.21 6.82
C GLN A 32 0.40 -14.18 5.55
N TYR A 33 1.01 -14.03 4.37
CA TYR A 33 0.29 -13.94 3.08
C TYR A 33 -0.02 -15.29 2.45
N THR A 34 0.69 -16.36 2.90
CA THR A 34 0.44 -17.74 2.46
C THR A 34 -0.47 -18.51 3.40
N SER A 35 -0.87 -17.91 4.53
CA SER A 35 -1.77 -18.52 5.50
C SER A 35 -3.18 -18.72 4.94
N ASP A 36 -3.87 -19.77 5.40
CA ASP A 36 -5.26 -20.01 5.01
C ASP A 36 -6.21 -18.91 5.49
N LEU A 37 -5.89 -18.29 6.63
CA LEU A 37 -6.65 -17.16 7.16
C LEU A 37 -6.67 -16.00 6.17
N TYR A 38 -5.50 -15.62 5.66
CA TYR A 38 -5.36 -14.54 4.70
C TYR A 38 -5.99 -14.88 3.34
N ARG A 39 -5.75 -16.09 2.83
CA ARG A 39 -6.33 -16.57 1.57
C ARG A 39 -7.85 -16.53 1.60
N ARG A 40 -8.48 -17.03 2.67
CA ARG A 40 -9.93 -16.95 2.85
C ARG A 40 -10.43 -15.52 2.87
N ALA A 41 -9.73 -14.60 3.53
CA ALA A 41 -10.13 -13.20 3.58
C ALA A 41 -10.14 -12.54 2.19
N ILE A 42 -9.07 -12.69 1.41
CA ILE A 42 -8.99 -12.09 0.06
C ILE A 42 -9.99 -12.74 -0.91
N THR A 43 -10.22 -14.07 -0.80
CA THR A 43 -11.22 -14.78 -1.61
C THR A 43 -12.63 -14.27 -1.32
N ARG A 44 -12.99 -14.04 -0.05
CA ARG A 44 -14.29 -13.47 0.35
C ARG A 44 -14.59 -12.14 -0.35
N TYR A 45 -13.58 -11.34 -0.61
CA TYR A 45 -13.68 -10.05 -1.30
C TYR A 45 -13.46 -10.14 -2.82
N GLY A 46 -13.32 -11.34 -3.37
CA GLY A 46 -13.04 -11.54 -4.79
C GLY A 46 -11.68 -10.98 -5.23
N ILE A 47 -10.78 -10.69 -4.29
CA ILE A 47 -9.43 -10.18 -4.59
C ILE A 47 -8.56 -11.33 -5.10
N ARG A 48 -7.84 -11.08 -6.19
CA ARG A 48 -6.88 -12.03 -6.77
C ARG A 48 -5.51 -11.85 -6.14
N GLN A 49 -4.94 -12.91 -5.60
CA GLN A 49 -3.59 -12.88 -5.06
C GLN A 49 -2.54 -13.07 -6.15
N SER A 50 -1.55 -12.20 -6.17
CA SER A 50 -0.31 -12.30 -6.93
C SER A 50 0.87 -12.37 -5.96
N MET A 51 1.84 -13.21 -6.23
CA MET A 51 3.03 -13.38 -5.40
C MET A 51 4.29 -13.45 -6.25
N ASN A 52 5.41 -13.06 -5.64
CA ASN A 52 6.73 -13.30 -6.23
C ASN A 52 6.88 -14.79 -6.61
N ARG A 53 7.62 -15.08 -7.67
CA ARG A 53 7.95 -16.47 -8.06
C ARG A 53 8.68 -17.18 -6.92
N ALA A 54 8.44 -18.47 -6.76
CA ALA A 54 9.20 -19.28 -5.83
C ALA A 54 10.69 -19.26 -6.22
N GLY A 55 11.58 -18.87 -5.30
CA GLY A 55 13.00 -18.65 -5.60
C GLY A 55 13.29 -17.42 -6.48
N GLY A 56 12.28 -16.60 -6.77
CA GLY A 56 12.40 -15.37 -7.57
C GLY A 56 13.21 -14.28 -6.87
N ARG A 57 13.86 -13.43 -7.65
CA ARG A 57 14.57 -12.26 -7.15
C ARG A 57 13.57 -11.24 -6.59
N CYS A 58 13.99 -10.45 -5.62
CA CYS A 58 13.19 -9.40 -4.94
C CYS A 58 12.62 -8.29 -5.85
N HIS A 59 12.95 -8.30 -7.13
CA HIS A 59 12.52 -7.28 -8.10
C HIS A 59 10.99 -7.14 -8.23
N ASP A 60 10.23 -8.21 -7.97
CA ASP A 60 8.77 -8.17 -8.08
C ASP A 60 8.13 -7.28 -6.99
N ASN A 61 8.81 -7.09 -5.85
CA ASN A 61 8.36 -6.22 -4.74
C ASN A 61 9.07 -4.86 -4.69
N ALA A 62 9.93 -4.58 -5.66
CA ALA A 62 10.80 -3.39 -5.67
C ALA A 62 10.02 -2.06 -5.53
N ARG A 63 8.79 -1.99 -6.03
CA ARG A 63 7.95 -0.78 -5.89
C ARG A 63 7.58 -0.51 -4.44
N CYS A 64 7.18 -1.54 -3.69
CA CYS A 64 6.85 -1.41 -2.28
C CYS A 64 8.10 -1.10 -1.45
N GLU A 65 9.20 -1.79 -1.72
CA GLU A 65 10.49 -1.54 -1.07
C GLU A 65 10.98 -0.11 -1.32
N SER A 66 10.91 0.36 -2.57
CA SER A 66 11.26 1.73 -2.94
C SER A 66 10.38 2.76 -2.23
N MET A 67 9.08 2.51 -2.12
CA MET A 67 8.14 3.39 -1.41
C MET A 67 8.52 3.51 0.07
N TRP A 68 8.82 2.41 0.74
CA TRP A 68 9.25 2.40 2.13
C TRP A 68 10.63 3.05 2.33
N ALA A 69 11.59 2.77 1.44
CA ALA A 69 12.90 3.40 1.48
C ALA A 69 12.78 4.93 1.38
N ARG A 70 11.96 5.42 0.46
CA ARG A 70 11.71 6.87 0.31
C ARG A 70 11.03 7.47 1.54
N MET A 71 10.03 6.81 2.11
CA MET A 71 9.38 7.26 3.35
C MET A 71 10.40 7.40 4.48
N LYS A 72 11.27 6.41 4.65
CA LYS A 72 12.31 6.44 5.68
C LYS A 72 13.29 7.59 5.47
N THR A 73 13.76 7.78 4.23
CA THR A 73 14.72 8.86 3.91
C THR A 73 14.05 10.24 3.99
N GLU A 74 12.89 10.41 3.36
CA GLU A 74 12.26 11.73 3.25
C GLU A 74 11.61 12.23 4.55
N SER A 75 11.22 11.32 5.46
CA SER A 75 10.46 11.72 6.66
C SER A 75 10.99 11.23 8.01
N LEU A 76 11.93 10.29 8.02
CA LEU A 76 12.37 9.68 9.28
C LEU A 76 13.85 9.95 9.56
N TYR A 77 14.76 9.42 8.72
CA TYR A 77 16.18 9.35 9.05
C TYR A 77 16.88 10.72 9.17
N ASP A 78 16.52 11.69 8.33
CA ASP A 78 17.15 13.01 8.36
C ASP A 78 16.53 13.98 9.37
N ARG A 79 15.47 13.56 10.08
CA ARG A 79 14.68 14.45 10.94
C ARG A 79 14.52 13.96 12.37
N TYR A 80 14.64 12.68 12.59
CA TYR A 80 14.38 12.04 13.88
C TYR A 80 15.39 10.92 14.12
N ASP A 81 15.69 10.71 15.39
CA ASP A 81 16.32 9.47 15.84
C ASP A 81 15.22 8.43 16.06
N PRO A 82 15.15 7.36 15.23
CA PRO A 82 14.09 6.38 15.32
C PRO A 82 14.01 5.66 16.67
N GLU A 83 15.13 5.56 17.39
CA GLU A 83 15.18 4.89 18.70
C GLU A 83 14.52 5.71 19.80
N GLN A 84 14.38 7.01 19.61
CA GLN A 84 13.74 7.93 20.56
C GLN A 84 12.23 8.11 20.28
N LEU A 85 11.73 7.60 19.16
CA LEU A 85 10.32 7.73 18.81
C LEU A 85 9.47 6.68 19.53
N THR A 86 8.37 7.13 20.12
CA THR A 86 7.32 6.20 20.56
C THR A 86 6.60 5.57 19.36
N VAL A 87 5.98 4.42 19.58
CA VAL A 87 5.20 3.74 18.54
C VAL A 87 4.09 4.65 17.99
N GLU A 88 3.44 5.45 18.82
CA GLU A 88 2.38 6.36 18.41
C GLU A 88 2.91 7.52 17.56
N GLN A 89 4.07 8.05 17.91
CA GLN A 89 4.74 9.06 17.08
C GLN A 89 5.13 8.48 15.72
N LEU A 90 5.69 7.26 15.68
CA LEU A 90 6.03 6.59 14.43
C LEU A 90 4.79 6.32 13.56
N LYS A 91 3.70 5.83 14.13
CA LYS A 91 2.42 5.65 13.41
C LYS A 91 1.92 6.97 12.81
N SER A 92 1.97 8.06 13.60
CA SER A 92 1.56 9.38 13.12
C SER A 92 2.42 9.89 11.96
N LEU A 93 3.75 9.69 12.02
CA LEU A 93 4.67 10.04 10.93
C LEU A 93 4.36 9.25 9.65
N VAL A 94 4.19 7.94 9.76
CA VAL A 94 3.86 7.05 8.63
C VAL A 94 2.52 7.48 8.02
N TRP A 95 1.50 7.71 8.85
CA TRP A 95 0.18 8.15 8.38
C TRP A 95 0.25 9.49 7.64
N ARG A 96 0.90 10.50 8.24
CA ARG A 96 1.06 11.83 7.62
C ARG A 96 1.82 11.76 6.31
N TYR A 97 2.87 10.92 6.26
CA TYR A 97 3.66 10.77 5.04
C TYR A 97 2.80 10.21 3.91
N PHE A 98 2.10 9.09 4.10
CA PHE A 98 1.33 8.46 3.03
C PHE A 98 0.01 9.19 2.73
N MET A 99 -0.76 9.55 3.76
CA MET A 99 -2.11 10.10 3.55
C MET A 99 -2.09 11.56 3.14
N ILE A 100 -1.15 12.35 3.63
CA ILE A 100 -1.10 13.78 3.33
C ILE A 100 -0.06 14.07 2.23
N TYR A 101 1.19 13.72 2.46
CA TYR A 101 2.27 14.13 1.56
C TYR A 101 2.31 13.27 0.29
N TRP A 102 2.46 11.94 0.42
CA TRP A 102 2.60 11.02 -0.73
C TRP A 102 1.40 11.12 -1.67
N ASN A 103 0.21 11.00 -1.15
CA ASN A 103 -0.99 10.94 -1.98
C ASN A 103 -1.36 12.28 -2.62
N ASN A 104 -1.11 13.41 -1.94
CA ASN A 104 -1.65 14.69 -2.37
C ASN A 104 -0.59 15.70 -2.87
N ARG A 105 0.68 15.50 -2.55
CA ARG A 105 1.73 16.49 -2.86
C ARG A 105 2.92 15.91 -3.60
N ARG A 106 3.28 14.65 -3.34
CA ARG A 106 4.46 14.05 -3.92
C ARG A 106 4.24 13.79 -5.41
N ILE A 107 5.07 14.39 -6.25
CA ILE A 107 5.08 14.11 -7.68
C ILE A 107 5.52 12.67 -7.95
N CYS A 108 4.86 12.01 -8.91
CA CYS A 108 5.15 10.65 -9.31
C CYS A 108 5.36 10.60 -10.83
N SER A 109 6.54 10.21 -11.27
CA SER A 109 6.86 10.10 -12.70
C SER A 109 5.95 9.12 -13.43
N ALA A 110 5.53 8.04 -12.78
CA ALA A 110 4.60 7.06 -13.34
C ALA A 110 3.20 7.66 -13.62
N ASN A 111 2.86 8.78 -12.99
CA ASN A 111 1.60 9.51 -13.16
C ASN A 111 1.81 10.82 -13.95
N GLY A 112 2.81 10.87 -14.83
CA GLY A 112 3.10 12.07 -15.58
C GLY A 112 3.51 13.28 -14.72
N GLY A 113 4.15 13.06 -13.57
CA GLY A 113 4.55 14.12 -12.64
C GLY A 113 3.44 14.60 -11.71
N LEU A 114 2.31 13.91 -11.66
CA LEU A 114 1.18 14.29 -10.81
C LEU A 114 1.15 13.47 -9.51
N PRO A 115 0.64 14.04 -8.41
CA PRO A 115 0.36 13.28 -7.21
C PRO A 115 -0.67 12.17 -7.45
N PRO A 116 -0.59 11.04 -6.72
CA PRO A 116 -1.51 9.90 -6.90
C PRO A 116 -3.00 10.27 -6.85
N MET A 117 -3.41 11.15 -5.95
CA MET A 117 -4.82 11.55 -5.82
C MET A 117 -5.31 12.40 -7.00
N VAL A 118 -4.45 13.18 -7.62
CA VAL A 118 -4.83 13.95 -8.82
C VAL A 118 -5.12 13.00 -9.97
N GLU A 119 -4.26 12.00 -10.18
CA GLU A 119 -4.47 11.00 -11.23
C GLU A 119 -5.70 10.12 -10.95
N ARG A 120 -5.89 9.69 -9.72
CA ARG A 120 -7.10 8.97 -9.31
C ARG A 120 -8.37 9.76 -9.60
N ASN A 121 -8.41 11.05 -9.26
CA ASN A 121 -9.59 11.89 -9.48
C ASN A 121 -9.86 12.10 -10.97
N ARG A 122 -8.82 12.22 -11.80
CA ARG A 122 -8.94 12.26 -13.26
C ARG A 122 -9.56 10.99 -13.82
N PHE A 123 -9.10 9.83 -13.35
CA PHE A 123 -9.65 8.55 -13.76
C PHE A 123 -11.15 8.43 -13.48
N TYR A 124 -11.60 8.80 -12.27
CA TYR A 124 -13.02 8.76 -11.94
C TYR A 124 -13.85 9.80 -12.70
N ALA A 125 -13.33 11.01 -12.90
CA ALA A 125 -14.00 12.01 -13.70
C ALA A 125 -14.21 11.53 -15.15
N ALA A 126 -13.20 10.90 -15.75
CA ALA A 126 -13.32 10.35 -17.10
C ALA A 126 -14.38 9.23 -17.20
N GLN A 127 -14.53 8.38 -16.17
CA GLN A 127 -15.57 7.35 -16.14
C GLN A 127 -16.98 7.97 -16.04
N THR A 128 -17.14 9.01 -15.24
CA THR A 128 -18.45 9.68 -15.10
C THR A 128 -18.88 10.38 -16.38
N MET A 129 -17.92 10.86 -17.19
CA MET A 129 -18.24 11.50 -18.50
C MET A 129 -18.53 10.48 -19.61
N ALA A 130 -18.15 9.23 -19.43
CA ALA A 130 -18.35 8.15 -20.41
C ALA A 130 -19.60 7.29 -20.16
N ALA A 131 -20.30 7.53 -19.05
CA ALA A 131 -21.54 6.85 -18.64
C ALA A 131 -22.77 7.68 -18.93
#